data_6e48c4e1d39c0c715c21d3a35837a71f
#
_entry.id   6e48c4e1d39c0c715c21d3a35837a71f
#
_cell.length_a   1.000
_cell.length_b   1.000
_cell.length_c   1.000
_cell.angle_alpha   90.00
_cell.angle_beta   90.00
_cell.angle_gamma   90.00
#
_symmetry.space_group_name_H-M   'P 1'
#
loop_
_entity.id
_entity.type
_entity.pdbx_description
1 polymer ?
#
loop_
_entity_poly.entity_id
_entity_poly.type
_entity_poly.pdbx_seq_one_letter_code
_entity_poly.pdbx_strand_id
1 'polypeptide(L)'
;MKRRDAMSIGEIIADAMSRAGLSDVMARQRACYLWSELVGPGVTRYATRRYVTDDGVLHIEISSSPLAQELMMARSSMRDELNRRVGCNAITEIRIN
;
A
#
# COMPACT_ATOMS: atom_id res chain seq x y z
N MET A 1 18.87 -30.36 -8.68
CA MET A 1 18.50 -29.94 -8.66
C MET A 1 18.04 -29.25 -8.52
N LYS A 2 17.82 -29.02 -8.57
CA LYS A 2 17.54 -28.27 -8.34
C LYS A 2 16.57 -27.50 -7.69
N ARG A 3 16.85 -26.88 -6.88
CA ARG A 3 16.14 -26.10 -6.07
C ARG A 3 15.40 -25.04 -6.64
N ARG A 4 15.88 -24.48 -7.64
CA ARG A 4 15.26 -23.47 -8.36
C ARG A 4 13.97 -23.96 -8.92
N ASP A 5 13.84 -25.22 -9.17
CA ASP A 5 12.62 -25.81 -9.66
C ASP A 5 11.47 -25.69 -8.68
N ALA A 6 11.78 -25.41 -7.41
CA ALA A 6 10.75 -25.28 -6.38
C ALA A 6 10.21 -23.87 -6.23
N MET A 7 10.75 -22.90 -6.99
CA MET A 7 10.28 -21.54 -6.91
C MET A 7 8.93 -21.38 -7.60
N SER A 8 8.02 -20.66 -6.96
CA SER A 8 6.74 -20.34 -7.56
C SER A 8 6.91 -19.23 -8.59
N ILE A 9 5.91 -19.08 -9.47
CA ILE A 9 5.89 -17.99 -10.44
C ILE A 9 6.01 -16.65 -9.72
N GLY A 10 5.28 -16.49 -8.60
CA GLY A 10 5.33 -15.26 -7.81
C GLY A 10 6.74 -14.97 -7.31
N GLU A 11 7.46 -15.98 -6.84
CA GLU A 11 8.82 -15.81 -6.36
C GLU A 11 9.78 -15.46 -7.48
N ILE A 12 9.61 -16.05 -8.65
CA ILE A 12 10.44 -15.75 -9.81
C ILE A 12 10.24 -14.30 -10.25
N ILE A 13 8.99 -13.84 -10.29
CA ILE A 13 8.68 -12.47 -10.67
C ILE A 13 9.24 -11.50 -9.63
N ALA A 14 9.06 -11.77 -8.34
CA ALA A 14 9.57 -10.92 -7.28
C ALA A 14 11.09 -10.78 -7.36
N ASP A 15 11.79 -11.89 -7.65
CA ASP A 15 13.23 -11.88 -7.78
C ASP A 15 13.66 -11.04 -8.97
N ALA A 16 12.99 -11.20 -10.12
CA ALA A 16 13.27 -10.43 -11.31
C ALA A 16 13.05 -8.94 -11.09
N MET A 17 11.95 -8.58 -10.40
CA MET A 17 11.62 -7.19 -10.11
C MET A 17 12.65 -6.57 -9.17
N SER A 18 13.12 -7.36 -8.19
CA SER A 18 14.12 -6.89 -7.25
C SER A 18 15.43 -6.57 -8.00
N ARG A 19 15.83 -7.45 -8.90
CA ARG A 19 17.06 -7.25 -9.69
C ARG A 19 16.95 -6.05 -10.61
N ALA A 20 15.73 -5.73 -11.06
CA ALA A 20 15.49 -4.58 -11.92
C ALA A 20 15.36 -3.26 -11.12
N GLY A 21 15.43 -3.34 -9.80
CA GLY A 21 15.28 -2.16 -8.95
C GLY A 21 13.86 -1.68 -8.78
N LEU A 22 12.88 -2.57 -9.00
CA LEU A 22 11.46 -2.21 -8.94
C LEU A 22 10.75 -2.68 -7.65
N SER A 23 11.50 -3.24 -6.70
CA SER A 23 10.91 -3.74 -5.45
C SER A 23 10.18 -2.66 -4.67
N ASP A 24 10.76 -1.47 -4.61
CA ASP A 24 10.16 -0.36 -3.86
C ASP A 24 8.86 0.10 -4.51
N VAL A 25 8.85 0.16 -5.84
CA VAL A 25 7.64 0.55 -6.58
C VAL A 25 6.52 -0.45 -6.30
N MET A 26 6.83 -1.74 -6.34
CA MET A 26 5.84 -2.78 -6.07
C MET A 26 5.34 -2.72 -4.64
N ALA A 27 6.24 -2.49 -3.69
CA ALA A 27 5.85 -2.42 -2.28
C ALA A 27 4.87 -1.26 -2.05
N ARG A 28 5.15 -0.10 -2.65
CA ARG A 28 4.27 1.06 -2.53
C ARG A 28 2.91 0.82 -3.16
N GLN A 29 2.88 0.20 -4.35
CA GLN A 29 1.61 -0.09 -5.02
C GLN A 29 0.81 -1.13 -4.26
N ARG A 30 1.48 -2.11 -3.66
CA ARG A 30 0.82 -3.10 -2.84
C ARG A 30 0.18 -2.46 -1.60
N ALA A 31 0.91 -1.54 -0.96
CA ALA A 31 0.37 -0.82 0.19
C ALA A 31 -0.86 0.00 -0.20
N CYS A 32 -0.80 0.65 -1.36
CA CYS A 32 -1.92 1.42 -1.89
C CYS A 32 -3.16 0.56 -2.07
N TYR A 33 -2.98 -0.63 -2.63
CA TYR A 33 -4.08 -1.58 -2.79
C TYR A 33 -4.60 -2.07 -1.44
N LEU A 34 -3.69 -2.42 -0.53
CA LEU A 34 -4.06 -2.99 0.77
C LEU A 34 -4.84 -2.02 1.64
N TRP A 35 -4.76 -0.72 1.37
CA TRP A 35 -5.55 0.25 2.12
C TRP A 35 -7.04 -0.04 2.03
N SER A 36 -7.53 -0.43 0.84
CA SER A 36 -8.95 -0.75 0.68
C SER A 36 -9.33 -2.01 1.47
N GLU A 37 -8.40 -2.95 1.58
CA GLU A 37 -8.62 -4.14 2.40
C GLU A 37 -8.66 -3.79 3.88
N LEU A 38 -7.79 -2.88 4.28
CA LEU A 38 -7.67 -2.47 5.67
C LEU A 38 -8.93 -1.76 6.17
N VAL A 39 -9.46 -0.82 5.38
CA VAL A 39 -10.59 0.01 5.83
C VAL A 39 -11.95 -0.58 5.45
N GLY A 40 -11.98 -1.47 4.48
CA GLY A 40 -13.19 -2.15 4.06
C GLY A 40 -14.07 -1.35 3.12
N PRO A 41 -15.12 -1.98 2.55
CA PRO A 41 -15.96 -1.35 1.52
C PRO A 41 -16.78 -0.19 2.05
N GLY A 42 -17.11 -0.17 3.35
CA GLY A 42 -17.88 0.92 3.94
C GLY A 42 -17.16 2.26 3.88
N VAL A 43 -15.82 2.23 3.91
CA VAL A 43 -14.99 3.43 3.80
C VAL A 43 -14.55 3.64 2.36
N THR A 44 -14.16 2.56 1.69
CA THR A 44 -13.61 2.64 0.33
C THR A 44 -14.58 3.29 -0.65
N ARG A 45 -15.87 3.10 -0.46
CA ARG A 45 -16.86 3.70 -1.35
C ARG A 45 -16.85 5.22 -1.35
N TYR A 46 -16.29 5.84 -0.31
CA TYR A 46 -16.16 7.30 -0.24
C TYR A 46 -14.79 7.77 -0.74
N ALA A 47 -13.90 6.86 -1.09
CA ALA A 47 -12.59 7.21 -1.62
C ALA A 47 -12.72 7.43 -3.12
N THR A 48 -12.62 8.70 -3.55
CA THR A 48 -12.78 9.07 -4.94
C THR A 48 -11.48 8.94 -5.71
N ARG A 49 -10.34 8.99 -5.02
CA ARG A 49 -9.04 8.86 -5.64
C ARG A 49 -8.03 8.35 -4.63
N ARG A 50 -7.12 7.51 -5.09
CA ARG A 50 -6.09 6.95 -4.24
C ARG A 50 -4.84 6.69 -5.08
N TYR A 51 -3.70 7.20 -4.65
CA TYR A 51 -2.43 6.97 -5.34
C TYR A 51 -1.27 7.17 -4.37
N VAL A 52 -0.11 6.61 -4.71
CA VAL A 52 1.09 6.73 -3.90
C VAL A 52 2.19 7.36 -4.75
N THR A 53 2.96 8.27 -4.14
CA THR A 53 4.06 8.94 -4.82
C THR A 53 5.37 8.19 -4.59
N ASP A 54 6.41 8.57 -5.34
CA ASP A 54 7.70 7.90 -5.27
C ASP A 54 8.37 8.02 -3.90
N ASP A 55 8.03 9.05 -3.14
CA ASP A 55 8.57 9.26 -1.80
C ASP A 55 7.75 8.55 -0.72
N GLY A 56 6.79 7.73 -1.12
CA GLY A 56 6.04 6.90 -0.19
C GLY A 56 4.83 7.57 0.44
N VAL A 57 4.37 8.69 -0.09
CA VAL A 57 3.18 9.36 0.43
C VAL A 57 1.94 8.78 -0.24
N LEU A 58 1.06 8.21 0.56
CA LEU A 58 -0.21 7.67 0.07
C LEU A 58 -1.26 8.77 0.17
N HIS A 59 -1.79 9.20 -0.96
CA HIS A 59 -2.82 10.23 -1.05
C HIS A 59 -4.17 9.58 -1.23
N ILE A 60 -5.14 10.00 -0.42
CA ILE A 60 -6.50 9.47 -0.47
C ILE A 60 -7.47 10.65 -0.44
N GLU A 61 -8.34 10.74 -1.45
CA GLU A 61 -9.37 11.76 -1.50
C GLU A 61 -10.68 11.14 -1.03
N ILE A 62 -11.27 11.74 -0.01
CA ILE A 62 -12.49 11.24 0.62
C ILE A 62 -13.61 12.25 0.41
N SER A 63 -14.74 11.78 -0.13
CA SER A 63 -15.88 12.64 -0.45
C SER A 63 -16.72 13.04 0.78
N SER A 64 -16.54 12.37 1.91
CA SER A 64 -17.27 12.64 3.14
C SER A 64 -16.36 13.36 4.12
N SER A 65 -16.71 14.62 4.50
CA SER A 65 -15.89 15.39 5.44
C SER A 65 -15.80 14.75 6.82
N PRO A 66 -16.89 14.25 7.42
CA PRO A 66 -16.78 13.57 8.72
C PRO A 66 -15.87 12.35 8.65
N LEU A 67 -15.95 11.57 7.57
CA LEU A 67 -15.10 10.40 7.40
C LEU A 67 -13.65 10.81 7.24
N ALA A 68 -13.39 11.88 6.46
CA ALA A 68 -12.04 12.38 6.28
C ALA A 68 -11.40 12.74 7.62
N GLN A 69 -12.16 13.37 8.51
CA GLN A 69 -11.65 13.72 9.84
C GLN A 69 -11.27 12.48 10.64
N GLU A 70 -12.12 11.45 10.61
CA GLU A 70 -11.83 10.21 11.32
C GLU A 70 -10.56 9.55 10.77
N LEU A 71 -10.42 9.52 9.45
CA LEU A 71 -9.26 8.91 8.84
C LEU A 71 -7.98 9.70 9.12
N MET A 72 -8.08 11.03 9.19
CA MET A 72 -6.93 11.86 9.53
C MET A 72 -6.39 11.51 10.91
N MET A 73 -7.27 11.23 11.86
CA MET A 73 -6.86 10.86 13.21
C MET A 73 -6.20 9.49 13.25
N ALA A 74 -6.50 8.63 12.28
CA ALA A 74 -5.97 7.27 12.22
C ALA A 74 -4.78 7.13 11.27
N ARG A 75 -4.26 8.24 10.72
CA ARG A 75 -3.21 8.19 9.68
C ARG A 75 -2.00 7.34 10.08
N SER A 76 -1.45 7.61 11.25
CA SER A 76 -0.23 6.91 11.68
C SER A 76 -0.47 5.42 11.88
N SER A 77 -1.60 5.08 12.48
CA SER A 77 -1.95 3.68 12.69
C SER A 77 -2.14 2.94 11.37
N MET A 78 -2.79 3.58 10.40
CA MET A 78 -2.99 2.99 9.08
C MET A 78 -1.65 2.82 8.36
N ARG A 79 -0.78 3.83 8.42
CA ARG A 79 0.55 3.74 7.82
C ARG A 79 1.31 2.53 8.39
N ASP A 80 1.34 2.42 9.71
CA ASP A 80 2.10 1.37 10.37
C ASP A 80 1.53 -0.01 10.04
N GLU A 81 0.22 -0.13 9.98
CA GLU A 81 -0.40 -1.41 9.64
C GLU A 81 -0.15 -1.80 8.19
N LEU A 82 -0.21 -0.83 7.27
CA LEU A 82 0.10 -1.10 5.86
C LEU A 82 1.54 -1.57 5.70
N ASN A 83 2.47 -0.88 6.36
CA ASN A 83 3.88 -1.25 6.31
C ASN A 83 4.10 -2.65 6.91
N ARG A 84 3.40 -2.98 7.98
CA ARG A 84 3.49 -4.30 8.58
C ARG A 84 3.03 -5.38 7.60
N ARG A 85 1.91 -5.13 6.91
CA ARG A 85 1.36 -6.10 5.96
C ARG A 85 2.24 -6.29 4.73
N VAL A 86 2.87 -5.20 4.28
CA VAL A 86 3.77 -5.25 3.13
C VAL A 86 5.12 -5.85 3.51
N GLY A 87 5.55 -5.64 4.76
CA GLY A 87 6.79 -6.18 5.26
C GLY A 87 7.98 -5.24 5.15
N CYS A 88 7.73 -3.96 4.86
CA CYS A 88 8.80 -2.95 4.80
C CYS A 88 8.16 -1.57 4.99
N ASN A 89 9.00 -0.54 5.13
CA ASN A 89 8.53 0.83 5.31
C ASN A 89 8.21 1.48 3.97
N ALA A 90 7.24 0.92 3.25
CA ALA A 90 6.87 1.40 1.92
C ALA A 90 6.17 2.76 1.97
N ILE A 91 5.38 2.99 3.01
CA ILE A 91 4.60 4.23 3.17
C ILE A 91 5.24 5.08 4.25
N THR A 92 5.58 6.32 3.91
CA THR A 92 6.17 7.28 4.86
C THR A 92 5.09 8.13 5.50
N GLU A 93 4.02 8.39 4.79
CA GLU A 93 2.96 9.28 5.26
C GLU A 93 1.66 8.97 4.52
N ILE A 94 0.52 9.18 5.18
CA ILE A 94 -0.79 9.12 4.53
C ILE A 94 -1.38 10.51 4.59
N ARG A 95 -1.85 11.02 3.45
CA ARG A 95 -2.53 12.31 3.35
C ARG A 95 -3.98 12.10 2.94
N ILE A 96 -4.88 12.67 3.73
CA ILE A 96 -6.31 12.59 3.49
C ILE A 96 -6.76 13.98 3.01
N ASN A 97 -7.37 14.01 1.84
CA ASN A 97 -7.88 15.26 1.27
C ASN A 97 -9.38 15.27 1.18
#